data_3250a05f3156d9ec978468c162dec5ff
#
_entry.id   3250a05f3156d9ec978468c162dec5ff
#
_cell.length_a   1.000
_cell.length_b   1.000
_cell.length_c   1.000
_cell.angle_alpha   90.00
_cell.angle_beta   90.00
_cell.angle_gamma   90.00
#
_symmetry.space_group_name_H-M   'P 1'
#
loop_
_entity.id
_entity.type
_entity.pdbx_description
1 polymer ?
#
loop_
_entity_poly.entity_id
_entity_poly.type
_entity_poly.pdbx_seq_one_letter_code
_entity_poly.pdbx_strand_id
1 'polypeptide(L)'
;METLFRSFRTQLEHTSTEVVRFLHDQIAWDSRLVAILGARGVGKTTLLLQHIKLYDREDESLYVTADDFYFTKYRLFDMAYQFYNLGGKKLYIDEIHKYKDWSREVKNIYDQIPGLQVIYTGSSILDLEKGGADLSRRKVEYRLPGLSFREYLNISQGWQLPSYSLEEILAGK
;
A
#
# COMPACT_ATOMS: atom_id res chain seq x y z
N MET A 1 -16.52 0.15 12.02
CA MET A 1 -16.29 -0.57 10.75
C MET A 1 -17.08 0.03 9.58
N GLU A 2 -18.38 0.26 9.68
CA GLU A 2 -19.21 0.78 8.57
C GLU A 2 -18.67 2.09 7.96
N THR A 3 -18.23 3.03 8.82
CA THR A 3 -17.62 4.29 8.37
C THR A 3 -16.35 4.09 7.56
N LEU A 4 -15.50 3.12 7.94
CA LEU A 4 -14.28 2.78 7.21
C LEU A 4 -14.60 2.20 5.83
N PHE A 5 -15.56 1.27 5.74
CA PHE A 5 -15.98 0.73 4.45
C PHE A 5 -16.58 1.80 3.53
N ARG A 6 -17.37 2.73 4.07
CA ARG A 6 -17.93 3.84 3.29
C ARG A 6 -16.81 4.74 2.75
N SER A 7 -15.87 5.15 3.60
CA SER A 7 -14.72 5.96 3.19
C SER A 7 -13.88 5.24 2.12
N PHE A 8 -13.62 3.95 2.31
CA PHE A 8 -12.90 3.13 1.34
C PHE A 8 -13.57 3.11 -0.03
N ARG A 9 -14.88 2.82 -0.10
CA ARG A 9 -15.64 2.78 -1.36
C ARG A 9 -15.59 4.12 -2.08
N THR A 10 -15.83 5.22 -1.36
CA THR A 10 -15.75 6.57 -1.93
C THR A 10 -14.38 6.84 -2.56
N GLN A 11 -13.29 6.48 -1.88
CA GLN A 11 -11.95 6.68 -2.42
C GLN A 11 -11.67 5.78 -3.63
N LEU A 12 -12.14 4.53 -3.60
CA LEU A 12 -11.97 3.59 -4.70
C LEU A 12 -12.72 4.05 -5.96
N GLU A 13 -13.95 4.55 -5.82
CA GLU A 13 -14.73 5.12 -6.93
C GLU A 13 -14.00 6.24 -7.64
N HIS A 14 -13.39 7.17 -6.88
CA HIS A 14 -12.69 8.34 -7.42
C HIS A 14 -11.27 8.06 -7.90
N THR A 15 -10.77 6.83 -7.75
CA THR A 15 -9.41 6.47 -8.18
C THR A 15 -9.36 6.20 -9.67
N SER A 16 -8.57 7.01 -10.42
CA SER A 16 -8.26 6.73 -11.83
C SER A 16 -7.25 5.59 -11.97
N THR A 17 -7.46 4.75 -12.97
CA THR A 17 -6.57 3.63 -13.33
C THR A 17 -5.90 3.82 -14.69
N GLU A 18 -5.99 5.03 -15.28
CA GLU A 18 -5.45 5.32 -16.61
C GLU A 18 -3.92 5.19 -16.68
N VAL A 19 -3.24 5.60 -15.61
CA VAL A 19 -1.78 5.49 -15.52
C VAL A 19 -1.40 4.85 -14.19
N VAL A 20 -0.77 3.69 -14.28
CA VAL A 20 -0.25 2.95 -13.10
C VAL A 20 1.27 3.11 -13.05
N ARG A 21 1.81 3.26 -11.84
CA ARG A 21 3.25 3.41 -11.61
C ARG A 21 3.99 2.12 -11.95
N PHE A 22 5.16 2.23 -12.58
CA PHE A 22 5.99 1.07 -12.99
C PHE A 22 6.32 0.11 -11.83
N LEU A 23 6.42 0.62 -10.62
CA LEU A 23 6.68 -0.21 -9.44
C LEU A 23 5.57 -1.23 -9.18
N HIS A 24 4.33 -0.96 -9.63
CA HIS A 24 3.19 -1.84 -9.43
C HIS A 24 3.49 -3.28 -9.85
N ASP A 25 4.09 -3.47 -11.03
CA ASP A 25 4.36 -4.78 -11.61
C ASP A 25 5.55 -5.50 -10.96
N GLN A 26 6.32 -4.79 -10.12
CA GLN A 26 7.46 -5.33 -9.39
C GLN A 26 7.11 -5.78 -7.96
N ILE A 27 5.94 -5.38 -7.47
CA ILE A 27 5.50 -5.72 -6.11
C ILE A 27 4.96 -7.14 -6.07
N ALA A 28 5.49 -7.94 -5.15
CA ALA A 28 4.95 -9.27 -4.82
C ALA A 28 3.69 -9.10 -3.94
N TRP A 29 2.58 -8.74 -4.58
CA TRP A 29 1.32 -8.41 -3.92
C TRP A 29 0.72 -9.57 -3.11
N ASP A 30 1.14 -10.81 -3.36
CA ASP A 30 0.69 -11.99 -2.61
C ASP A 30 1.50 -12.26 -1.33
N SER A 31 2.53 -11.45 -1.06
CA SER A 31 3.28 -11.56 0.19
C SER A 31 2.42 -11.17 1.38
N ARG A 32 2.52 -11.92 2.48
CA ARG A 32 1.70 -11.70 3.68
C ARG A 32 1.86 -10.32 4.31
N LEU A 33 3.03 -9.71 4.20
CA LEU A 33 3.29 -8.37 4.71
C LEU A 33 4.14 -7.61 3.70
N VAL A 34 3.55 -6.57 3.12
CA VAL A 34 4.21 -5.70 2.13
C VAL A 34 4.31 -4.28 2.69
N ALA A 35 5.48 -3.68 2.59
CA ALA A 35 5.74 -2.29 2.94
C ALA A 35 6.07 -1.49 1.67
N ILE A 36 5.33 -0.42 1.40
CA ILE A 36 5.60 0.50 0.29
C ILE A 36 6.00 1.85 0.87
N LEU A 37 7.28 2.14 0.83
CA LEU A 37 7.87 3.35 1.39
C LEU A 37 8.15 4.38 0.29
N GLY A 38 8.17 5.65 0.64
CA GLY A 38 8.49 6.72 -0.31
C GLY A 38 8.11 8.09 0.23
N ALA A 39 8.62 9.13 -0.39
CA ALA A 39 8.35 10.50 0.03
C ALA A 39 6.84 10.84 -0.01
N ARG A 40 6.45 11.90 0.68
CA ARG A 40 5.08 12.41 0.59
C ARG A 40 4.79 12.86 -0.84
N GLY A 41 3.59 12.55 -1.34
CA GLY A 41 3.12 12.99 -2.66
C GLY A 41 3.61 12.15 -3.85
N VAL A 42 4.40 11.08 -3.64
CA VAL A 42 4.88 10.24 -4.77
C VAL A 42 3.84 9.29 -5.36
N GLY A 43 2.61 9.25 -4.80
CA GLY A 43 1.51 8.43 -5.32
C GLY A 43 1.33 7.07 -4.64
N LYS A 44 1.80 6.89 -3.37
CA LYS A 44 1.62 5.63 -2.63
C LYS A 44 0.15 5.25 -2.44
N THR A 45 -0.66 6.20 -1.97
CA THR A 45 -2.11 6.04 -1.79
C THR A 45 -2.79 5.61 -3.10
N THR A 46 -2.47 6.31 -4.19
CA THR A 46 -3.02 6.01 -5.52
C THR A 46 -2.62 4.61 -5.97
N LEU A 47 -1.36 4.21 -5.75
CA LEU A 47 -0.87 2.88 -6.10
C LEU A 47 -1.63 1.75 -5.37
N LEU A 48 -1.91 1.92 -4.06
CA LEU A 48 -2.71 0.96 -3.30
C LEU A 48 -4.14 0.86 -3.86
N LEU A 49 -4.81 2.00 -4.01
CA LEU A 49 -6.21 2.04 -4.48
C LEU A 49 -6.34 1.53 -5.92
N GLN A 50 -5.36 1.81 -6.79
CA GLN A 50 -5.32 1.25 -8.14
C GLN A 50 -5.18 -0.27 -8.11
N HIS A 51 -4.30 -0.81 -7.26
CA HIS A 51 -4.15 -2.25 -7.14
C HIS A 51 -5.46 -2.92 -6.69
N ILE A 52 -6.09 -2.38 -5.65
CA ILE A 52 -7.39 -2.91 -5.18
C ILE A 52 -8.43 -2.88 -6.30
N LYS A 53 -8.56 -1.73 -6.99
CA LYS A 53 -9.57 -1.54 -8.04
C LYS A 53 -9.40 -2.46 -9.24
N LEU A 54 -8.16 -2.83 -9.58
CA LEU A 54 -7.83 -3.60 -10.78
C LEU A 54 -7.74 -5.12 -10.53
N TYR A 55 -7.35 -5.52 -9.33
CA TYR A 55 -6.91 -6.91 -9.11
C TYR A 55 -7.54 -7.59 -7.90
N ASP A 56 -8.08 -6.84 -6.95
CA ASP A 56 -8.64 -7.42 -5.74
C ASP A 56 -10.17 -7.50 -5.77
N ARG A 57 -10.70 -8.32 -4.89
CA ARG A 57 -12.12 -8.34 -4.61
C ARG A 57 -12.44 -7.30 -3.53
N GLU A 58 -13.36 -6.38 -3.84
CA GLU A 58 -13.75 -5.30 -2.93
C GLU A 58 -14.34 -5.83 -1.61
N ASP A 59 -15.09 -6.93 -1.67
CA ASP A 59 -15.72 -7.55 -0.50
C ASP A 59 -14.73 -8.28 0.43
N GLU A 60 -13.52 -8.58 -0.05
CA GLU A 60 -12.44 -9.21 0.71
C GLU A 60 -11.33 -8.24 1.08
N SER A 61 -11.41 -6.97 0.65
CA SER A 61 -10.40 -5.94 0.83
C SER A 61 -10.91 -4.79 1.69
N LEU A 62 -10.01 -4.18 2.46
CA LEU A 62 -10.28 -2.95 3.19
C LEU A 62 -9.08 -2.02 3.11
N TYR A 63 -9.30 -0.78 2.69
CA TYR A 63 -8.32 0.30 2.76
C TYR A 63 -8.68 1.24 3.90
N VAL A 64 -7.69 1.59 4.70
CA VAL A 64 -7.78 2.58 5.78
C VAL A 64 -6.56 3.48 5.78
N THR A 65 -6.72 4.73 6.21
CA THR A 65 -5.58 5.59 6.54
C THR A 65 -5.36 5.60 8.05
N ALA A 66 -4.11 5.49 8.48
CA ALA A 66 -3.74 5.34 9.88
C ALA A 66 -3.98 6.62 10.73
N ASP A 67 -4.21 7.77 10.09
CA ASP A 67 -4.60 9.03 10.76
C ASP A 67 -6.11 9.26 10.82
N ASP A 68 -6.93 8.26 10.43
CA ASP A 68 -8.39 8.35 10.59
C ASP A 68 -8.78 8.48 12.06
N PHE A 69 -9.75 9.35 12.34
CA PHE A 69 -10.30 9.53 13.69
C PHE A 69 -10.82 8.24 14.33
N TYR A 70 -11.15 7.23 13.56
CA TYR A 70 -11.50 5.90 14.04
C TYR A 70 -10.44 5.36 15.00
N PHE A 71 -9.16 5.54 14.67
CA PHE A 71 -8.02 5.05 15.44
C PHE A 71 -7.70 5.85 16.70
N THR A 72 -8.39 6.94 16.95
CA THR A 72 -8.34 7.61 18.26
C THR A 72 -9.10 6.85 19.35
N LYS A 73 -10.04 5.97 18.96
CA LYS A 73 -10.92 5.21 19.85
C LYS A 73 -10.68 3.71 19.80
N TYR A 74 -10.28 3.19 18.65
CA TYR A 74 -10.16 1.76 18.39
C TYR A 74 -8.73 1.41 18.00
N ARG A 75 -8.28 0.24 18.46
CA ARG A 75 -6.94 -0.25 18.12
C ARG A 75 -6.92 -0.83 16.71
N LEU A 76 -5.77 -0.68 16.06
CA LEU A 76 -5.54 -1.22 14.72
C LEU A 76 -5.70 -2.76 14.70
N PHE A 77 -5.16 -3.45 15.71
CA PHE A 77 -5.30 -4.90 15.85
C PHE A 77 -6.77 -5.34 15.96
N ASP A 78 -7.55 -4.67 16.80
CA ASP A 78 -8.96 -5.03 17.02
C ASP A 78 -9.80 -4.82 15.75
N MET A 79 -9.52 -3.75 15.00
CA MET A 79 -10.12 -3.49 13.69
C MET A 79 -9.74 -4.58 12.68
N ALA A 80 -8.46 -4.94 12.59
CA ALA A 80 -7.99 -5.99 11.68
C ALA A 80 -8.60 -7.36 12.00
N TYR A 81 -8.70 -7.69 13.28
CA TYR A 81 -9.32 -8.94 13.73
C TYR A 81 -10.82 -8.98 13.42
N GLN A 82 -11.52 -7.86 13.64
CA GLN A 82 -12.94 -7.75 13.27
C GLN A 82 -13.14 -7.87 11.76
N PHE A 83 -12.30 -7.21 10.97
CA PHE A 83 -12.34 -7.30 9.51
C PHE A 83 -12.15 -8.74 9.01
N TYR A 84 -11.15 -9.44 9.55
CA TYR A 84 -10.88 -10.83 9.21
C TYR A 84 -12.07 -11.75 9.55
N ASN A 85 -12.70 -11.57 10.71
CA ASN A 85 -13.88 -12.34 11.11
C ASN A 85 -15.11 -12.07 10.23
N LEU A 86 -15.16 -10.93 9.54
CA LEU A 86 -16.18 -10.62 8.55
C LEU A 86 -15.87 -11.18 7.15
N GLY A 87 -14.81 -11.97 7.01
CA GLY A 87 -14.39 -12.59 5.74
C GLY A 87 -13.33 -11.80 4.98
N GLY A 88 -12.81 -10.71 5.56
CA GLY A 88 -11.74 -9.93 4.97
C GLY A 88 -10.44 -10.71 4.84
N LYS A 89 -9.71 -10.48 3.74
CA LYS A 89 -8.45 -11.18 3.43
C LYS A 89 -7.27 -10.25 3.24
N LYS A 90 -7.50 -9.03 2.73
CA LYS A 90 -6.46 -8.05 2.40
C LYS A 90 -6.72 -6.71 3.10
N LEU A 91 -5.82 -6.30 3.96
CA LEU A 91 -5.87 -5.03 4.68
C LEU A 91 -4.80 -4.08 4.18
N TYR A 92 -5.21 -2.94 3.68
CA TYR A 92 -4.37 -1.86 3.18
C TYR A 92 -4.36 -0.71 4.18
N ILE A 93 -3.18 -0.35 4.69
CA ILE A 93 -3.02 0.69 5.71
C ILE A 93 -2.13 1.79 5.17
N ASP A 94 -2.72 2.93 4.86
CA ASP A 94 -1.97 4.08 4.36
C ASP A 94 -1.42 4.93 5.51
N GLU A 95 -0.28 5.55 5.28
CA GLU A 95 0.42 6.42 6.24
C GLU A 95 0.59 5.82 7.65
N ILE A 96 0.97 4.53 7.72
CA ILE A 96 1.06 3.75 8.97
C ILE A 96 1.79 4.48 10.11
N HIS A 97 2.76 5.35 9.78
CA HIS A 97 3.54 6.13 10.73
C HIS A 97 2.73 7.14 11.55
N LYS A 98 1.51 7.43 11.13
CA LYS A 98 0.58 8.28 11.89
C LYS A 98 -0.03 7.56 13.10
N TYR A 99 0.00 6.23 13.09
CA TYR A 99 -0.50 5.44 14.21
C TYR A 99 0.60 5.15 15.22
N LYS A 100 0.39 5.53 16.48
CA LYS A 100 1.32 5.25 17.56
C LYS A 100 1.47 3.73 17.75
N ASP A 101 2.68 3.26 18.05
CA ASP A 101 2.99 1.83 18.27
C ASP A 101 2.65 0.91 17.07
N TRP A 102 2.55 1.46 15.87
CA TRP A 102 2.14 0.77 14.65
C TRP A 102 2.91 -0.55 14.40
N SER A 103 4.22 -0.56 14.62
CA SER A 103 5.06 -1.72 14.32
C SER A 103 4.71 -2.92 15.20
N ARG A 104 4.39 -2.67 16.48
CA ARG A 104 3.93 -3.71 17.41
C ARG A 104 2.54 -4.22 17.04
N GLU A 105 1.64 -3.33 16.63
CA GLU A 105 0.29 -3.72 16.19
C GLU A 105 0.35 -4.54 14.89
N VAL A 106 1.12 -4.11 13.90
CA VAL A 106 1.31 -4.86 12.64
C VAL A 106 1.97 -6.21 12.88
N LYS A 107 2.96 -6.29 13.78
CA LYS A 107 3.56 -7.55 14.19
C LYS A 107 2.51 -8.49 14.81
N ASN A 108 1.70 -7.97 15.72
CA ASN A 108 0.64 -8.78 16.36
C ASN A 108 -0.38 -9.28 15.32
N ILE A 109 -0.79 -8.43 14.38
CA ILE A 109 -1.67 -8.83 13.27
C ILE A 109 -1.02 -9.97 12.47
N TYR A 110 0.24 -9.79 12.07
CA TYR A 110 0.98 -10.82 11.34
C TYR A 110 1.07 -12.14 12.12
N ASP A 111 1.41 -12.11 13.40
CA ASP A 111 1.65 -13.31 14.20
C ASP A 111 0.33 -14.01 14.59
N GLN A 112 -0.78 -13.28 14.81
CA GLN A 112 -2.03 -13.80 15.36
C GLN A 112 -3.15 -14.00 14.34
N ILE A 113 -3.06 -13.38 13.14
CA ILE A 113 -4.07 -13.50 12.08
C ILE A 113 -3.40 -14.03 10.80
N PRO A 114 -3.03 -15.32 10.76
CA PRO A 114 -2.23 -15.88 9.66
C PRO A 114 -2.90 -15.83 8.30
N GLY A 115 -4.23 -15.75 8.25
CA GLY A 115 -5.02 -15.65 7.01
C GLY A 115 -5.22 -14.23 6.48
N LEU A 116 -4.75 -13.21 7.21
CA LEU A 116 -4.85 -11.82 6.79
C LEU A 116 -3.54 -11.36 6.16
N GLN A 117 -3.63 -10.85 4.95
CA GLN A 117 -2.55 -10.16 4.26
C GLN A 117 -2.59 -8.67 4.61
N VAL A 118 -1.42 -8.08 4.86
CA VAL A 118 -1.32 -6.66 5.22
C VAL A 118 -0.37 -5.96 4.26
N ILE A 119 -0.84 -4.90 3.65
CA ILE A 119 -0.06 -4.00 2.81
C ILE A 119 -0.09 -2.62 3.47
N TYR A 120 1.06 -2.02 3.75
CA TYR A 120 1.06 -0.69 4.35
C TYR A 120 1.99 0.27 3.62
N THR A 121 1.66 1.56 3.72
CA THR A 121 2.54 2.62 3.24
C THR A 121 3.10 3.45 4.38
N GLY A 122 4.23 4.08 4.11
CA GLY A 122 4.84 5.03 5.02
C GLY A 122 5.84 5.96 4.34
N SER A 123 6.30 6.97 5.07
CA SER A 123 7.41 7.79 4.62
C SER A 123 8.75 7.05 4.84
N SER A 124 9.77 7.39 4.06
CA SER A 124 11.12 6.80 4.18
C SER A 124 11.78 7.02 5.56
N ILE A 125 11.26 7.98 6.35
CA ILE A 125 11.72 8.25 7.72
C ILE A 125 11.43 7.08 8.66
N LEU A 126 10.44 6.24 8.35
CA LEU A 126 10.12 5.04 9.16
C LEU A 126 11.28 4.06 9.31
N ASP A 127 12.22 4.05 8.38
CA ASP A 127 13.40 3.18 8.46
C ASP A 127 14.36 3.58 9.59
N LEU A 128 14.27 4.83 10.03
CA LEU A 128 15.12 5.39 11.08
C LEU A 128 14.51 5.20 12.48
N GLU A 129 13.22 4.90 12.58
CA GLU A 129 12.56 4.66 13.85
C GLU A 129 12.71 3.19 14.28
N LYS A 130 13.05 2.99 15.54
CA LYS A 130 13.38 1.70 16.18
C LYS A 130 12.31 0.60 16.02
N GLY A 131 11.14 0.90 15.46
CA GLY A 131 10.05 -0.07 15.20
C GLY A 131 10.26 -0.98 13.99
N GLY A 132 11.13 -0.59 13.04
CA GLY A 132 11.37 -1.37 11.81
C GLY A 132 12.11 -2.70 12.02
N ALA A 133 12.93 -2.80 13.06
CA ALA A 133 13.75 -3.99 13.32
C ALA A 133 12.92 -5.27 13.57
N ASP A 134 11.78 -5.15 14.23
CA ASP A 134 10.91 -6.29 14.59
C ASP A 134 10.14 -6.87 13.39
N LEU A 135 9.94 -6.07 12.34
CA LEU A 135 9.24 -6.46 11.11
C LEU A 135 10.18 -6.84 9.96
N SER A 136 11.49 -6.59 10.09
CA SER A 136 12.47 -6.74 9.01
C SER A 136 12.51 -8.16 8.39
N ARG A 137 12.24 -9.19 9.19
CA ARG A 137 12.20 -10.60 8.74
C ARG A 137 10.82 -11.06 8.26
N ARG A 138 9.80 -10.22 8.37
CA ARG A 138 8.40 -10.55 8.07
C ARG A 138 7.87 -9.84 6.83
N LYS A 139 8.43 -8.66 6.50
CA LYS A 139 7.96 -7.80 5.41
C LYS A 139 8.81 -7.93 4.15
N VAL A 140 8.16 -7.80 3.02
CA VAL A 140 8.82 -7.43 1.76
C VAL A 140 8.69 -5.92 1.60
N GLU A 141 9.80 -5.23 1.38
CA GLU A 141 9.83 -3.77 1.32
C GLU A 141 10.13 -3.28 -0.09
N TYR A 142 9.32 -2.32 -0.53
CA TYR A 142 9.49 -1.62 -1.80
C TYR A 142 9.61 -0.12 -1.56
N ARG A 143 10.39 0.54 -2.41
CA ARG A 143 10.54 2.00 -2.38
C ARG A 143 9.96 2.61 -3.65
N LEU A 144 8.92 3.42 -3.48
CA LEU A 144 8.32 4.19 -4.57
C LEU A 144 9.07 5.52 -4.69
N PRO A 145 9.89 5.69 -5.75
CA PRO A 145 10.59 6.94 -6.00
C PRO A 145 9.64 8.01 -6.55
N GLY A 146 10.11 9.22 -6.75
CA GLY A 146 9.45 10.23 -7.57
C GLY A 146 9.17 9.69 -8.98
N LEU A 147 8.37 10.43 -9.76
CA LEU A 147 8.10 10.07 -11.16
C LEU A 147 9.41 10.02 -11.95
N SER A 148 9.61 8.94 -12.72
CA SER A 148 10.59 8.94 -13.80
C SER A 148 10.14 9.90 -14.90
N PHE A 149 11.06 10.36 -15.73
CA PHE A 149 10.72 11.25 -16.85
C PHE A 149 9.69 10.59 -17.79
N ARG A 150 9.81 9.30 -18.04
CA ARG A 150 8.84 8.53 -18.83
C ARG A 150 7.45 8.53 -18.18
N GLU A 151 7.34 8.24 -16.90
CA GLU A 151 6.05 8.28 -16.18
C GLU A 151 5.45 9.68 -16.21
N TYR A 152 6.27 10.71 -16.05
CA TYR A 152 5.84 12.10 -16.17
C TYR A 152 5.25 12.39 -17.54
N LEU A 153 5.89 11.98 -18.63
CA LEU A 153 5.38 12.16 -19.99
C LEU A 153 4.08 11.37 -20.21
N ASN A 154 4.01 10.14 -19.72
CA ASN A 154 2.79 9.33 -19.83
C ASN A 154 1.60 10.01 -19.12
N ILE A 155 1.82 10.55 -17.92
CA ILE A 155 0.77 11.24 -17.15
C ILE A 155 0.41 12.61 -17.76
N SER A 156 1.41 13.42 -18.14
CA SER A 156 1.18 14.81 -18.55
C SER A 156 0.76 14.97 -20.02
N GLN A 157 1.20 14.07 -20.89
CA GLN A 157 0.97 14.13 -22.33
C GLN A 157 0.10 12.98 -22.86
N GLY A 158 -0.29 12.03 -22.03
CA GLY A 158 -1.03 10.84 -22.44
C GLY A 158 -0.21 9.90 -23.35
N TRP A 159 1.13 10.01 -23.34
CA TRP A 159 1.98 9.15 -24.13
C TRP A 159 2.05 7.75 -23.52
N GLN A 160 2.25 6.74 -24.35
CA GLN A 160 2.47 5.36 -23.91
C GLN A 160 3.89 4.94 -24.28
N LEU A 161 4.87 5.54 -23.60
CA LEU A 161 6.27 5.25 -23.86
C LEU A 161 6.66 3.88 -23.26
N PRO A 162 7.21 2.97 -24.05
CA PRO A 162 7.66 1.66 -23.56
C PRO A 162 8.86 1.81 -22.61
N SER A 163 9.07 0.81 -21.77
CA SER A 163 10.33 0.65 -21.03
C SER A 163 11.29 -0.19 -21.85
N TYR A 164 12.55 0.21 -21.86
CA TYR A 164 13.63 -0.56 -22.46
C TYR A 164 14.57 -1.07 -21.37
N SER A 165 15.03 -2.30 -21.52
CA SER A 165 16.13 -2.83 -20.70
C SER A 165 17.45 -2.16 -21.10
N LEU A 166 18.47 -2.27 -20.24
CA LEU A 166 19.80 -1.77 -20.57
C LEU A 166 20.34 -2.46 -21.83
N GLU A 167 20.10 -3.75 -21.99
CA GLU A 167 20.52 -4.53 -23.17
C GLU A 167 19.87 -4.02 -24.45
N GLU A 168 18.57 -3.70 -24.41
CA GLU A 168 17.85 -3.14 -25.55
C GLU A 168 18.37 -1.74 -25.94
N ILE A 169 18.68 -0.90 -24.94
CA ILE A 169 19.26 0.43 -25.15
C ILE A 169 20.67 0.30 -25.79
N LEU A 170 21.50 -0.62 -25.27
CA LEU A 170 22.83 -0.89 -25.82
C LEU A 170 22.78 -1.50 -27.22
N ALA A 171 21.71 -2.22 -27.56
CA ALA A 171 21.46 -2.75 -28.90
C ALA A 171 20.89 -1.72 -29.89
N GLY A 172 20.68 -0.46 -29.47
CA GLY A 172 20.24 0.63 -30.35
C GLY A 172 18.73 0.71 -30.57
N LYS A 173 17.94 0.18 -29.62
CA LYS A 173 16.49 0.40 -29.60
C LYS A 173 16.13 1.73 -28.96
#